data_78710c7caae789eeb2f2887a3fdf83a0
#
_entry.id   78710c7caae789eeb2f2887a3fdf83a0
#
_cell.length_a   1.000
_cell.length_b   1.000
_cell.length_c   1.000
_cell.angle_alpha   90.00
_cell.angle_beta   90.00
_cell.angle_gamma   90.00
#
_symmetry.space_group_name_H-M   'P 1'
#
loop_
_entity.id
_entity.type
_entity.pdbx_description
1 polymer ?
#
loop_
_entity_poly.entity_id
_entity_poly.type
_entity_poly.pdbx_seq_one_letter_code
_entity_poly.pdbx_strand_id
1 'polypeptide(L)'
;MARGSNNSRPGLSTLGYPGPSVLAREGALLTTHLWQKLTADTSAPRYSFGTLRAVTPTATLRRIRPLLRAAGITRLADVTGLDWIGLPVFQAIRPNSRVLTVSQGKGLTRAQGQVSALMEALEGFHTEEIPQRSVRETVGTMRRRLAYDPYALPLARPSFLSDTVPLDWVPATDLWSGAASWVPRQLCELNACVEDRLYVPLFRASSNGLASGNTVGEALIHGLCEVLERDCCGRYSEARFDPERCVVRDSALPRLAQRLLGLLSRAGMQTRIVDLSGPTGLPCFEVWLDHPDGPALTQGSGCHPNRLTALVRAVTEAVQSRLAYISGSRDDIPRHVYRDSMAPSVVGSLRRKSAEARRHFRDAPTVRATRFSPQLRDVVGRVRSFTGMSPVAVDLARPDFGIPVVFVLAPGLVLTDAQ
;
A
#
# COMPACT_ATOMS: atom_id res chain seq x y z
N MET A 1 49.14 50.53 10.64
CA MET A 1 48.74 49.58 11.67
C MET A 1 47.52 48.79 11.22
N ALA A 2 47.75 47.60 10.67
CA ALA A 2 46.71 46.72 10.14
C ALA A 2 46.53 45.55 11.11
N ARG A 3 45.33 45.28 11.53
CA ARG A 3 44.98 44.05 12.27
C ARG A 3 44.27 43.09 11.30
N GLY A 4 44.94 41.98 10.96
CA GLY A 4 44.34 40.89 10.24
C GLY A 4 43.39 40.09 11.12
N SER A 5 42.20 39.81 10.61
CA SER A 5 41.27 38.84 11.18
C SER A 5 41.43 37.48 10.50
N ASN A 6 41.89 36.54 11.26
CA ASN A 6 42.09 35.15 10.88
C ASN A 6 40.72 34.46 10.95
N ASN A 7 40.15 34.10 9.80
CA ASN A 7 38.88 33.37 9.71
C ASN A 7 39.19 31.89 9.39
N SER A 8 39.39 31.09 10.43
CA SER A 8 39.58 29.65 10.34
C SER A 8 38.19 28.99 10.12
N ARG A 9 37.98 28.43 8.91
CA ARG A 9 36.85 27.55 8.61
C ARG A 9 36.99 26.25 9.41
N PRO A 10 35.94 25.73 10.05
CA PRO A 10 35.98 24.41 10.69
C PRO A 10 36.09 23.31 9.61
N GLY A 11 37.04 22.41 9.80
CA GLY A 11 37.32 21.29 8.92
C GLY A 11 36.13 20.34 8.81
N LEU A 12 35.79 19.97 7.60
CA LEU A 12 34.91 18.84 7.30
C LEU A 12 35.57 17.57 7.86
N SER A 13 35.02 17.04 8.95
CA SER A 13 35.36 15.71 9.44
C SER A 13 34.95 14.69 8.39
N THR A 14 35.93 14.02 7.80
CA THR A 14 35.74 12.83 6.97
C THR A 14 35.07 11.75 7.82
N LEU A 15 33.75 11.58 7.66
CA LEU A 15 33.02 10.42 8.17
C LEU A 15 33.59 9.18 7.46
N GLY A 16 34.42 8.41 8.19
CA GLY A 16 34.99 7.17 7.72
C GLY A 16 33.88 6.17 7.40
N TYR A 17 33.84 5.71 6.15
CA TYR A 17 32.93 4.66 5.71
C TYR A 17 33.35 3.34 6.36
N PRO A 18 32.43 2.59 6.96
CA PRO A 18 32.75 1.28 7.53
C PRO A 18 33.12 0.29 6.41
N GLY A 19 34.17 -0.48 6.63
CA GLY A 19 34.65 -1.47 5.66
C GLY A 19 33.66 -2.64 5.42
N PRO A 20 33.87 -3.45 4.37
CA PRO A 20 32.93 -4.49 3.93
C PRO A 20 32.52 -5.51 5.01
N SER A 21 33.37 -5.77 6.00
CA SER A 21 33.10 -6.72 7.10
C SER A 21 32.12 -6.19 8.15
N VAL A 22 32.05 -4.87 8.35
CA VAL A 22 31.11 -4.22 9.26
C VAL A 22 29.70 -4.22 8.65
N LEU A 23 29.62 -3.98 7.32
CA LEU A 23 28.36 -3.92 6.56
C LEU A 23 27.62 -5.25 6.54
N ALA A 24 28.36 -6.38 6.43
CA ALA A 24 27.77 -7.71 6.46
C ALA A 24 27.17 -8.06 7.85
N ARG A 25 27.77 -7.55 8.93
CA ARG A 25 27.28 -7.79 10.30
C ARG A 25 26.04 -6.94 10.63
N GLU A 26 26.00 -5.68 10.23
CA GLU A 26 24.83 -4.81 10.47
C GLU A 26 23.61 -5.28 9.65
N GLY A 27 23.79 -5.63 8.39
CA GLY A 27 22.70 -6.16 7.56
C GLY A 27 22.15 -7.49 8.08
N ALA A 28 23.00 -8.40 8.54
CA ALA A 28 22.58 -9.67 9.11
C ALA A 28 21.80 -9.50 10.42
N LEU A 29 22.17 -8.55 11.28
CA LEU A 29 21.49 -8.29 12.55
C LEU A 29 20.10 -7.70 12.35
N LEU A 30 19.92 -6.75 11.42
CA LEU A 30 18.63 -6.11 11.16
C LEU A 30 17.64 -7.06 10.48
N THR A 31 18.08 -7.86 9.52
CA THR A 31 17.22 -8.83 8.84
C THR A 31 16.80 -9.97 9.76
N THR A 32 17.68 -10.45 10.60
CA THR A 32 17.36 -11.44 11.63
C THR A 32 16.25 -10.95 12.55
N HIS A 33 16.18 -9.65 12.84
CA HIS A 33 15.17 -9.09 13.73
C HIS A 33 13.74 -9.11 13.12
N LEU A 34 13.56 -8.70 11.86
CA LEU A 34 12.25 -8.78 11.20
C LEU A 34 11.77 -10.23 11.04
N TRP A 35 12.68 -11.12 10.63
CA TRP A 35 12.38 -12.54 10.48
C TRP A 35 12.09 -13.22 11.82
N GLN A 36 12.85 -12.89 12.86
CA GLN A 36 12.59 -13.39 14.23
C GLN A 36 11.22 -12.92 14.74
N LYS A 37 10.86 -11.63 14.55
CA LYS A 37 9.53 -11.12 14.89
C LYS A 37 8.44 -11.87 14.13
N LEU A 38 8.62 -12.14 12.84
CA LEU A 38 7.67 -12.87 12.02
C LEU A 38 7.50 -14.32 12.47
N THR A 39 8.61 -15.02 12.75
CA THR A 39 8.58 -16.43 13.18
C THR A 39 8.01 -16.59 14.59
N ALA A 40 8.21 -15.60 15.45
CA ALA A 40 7.61 -15.53 16.77
C ALA A 40 6.13 -15.10 16.74
N ASP A 41 5.62 -14.59 15.63
CA ASP A 41 4.23 -14.14 15.49
C ASP A 41 3.28 -15.35 15.41
N THR A 42 2.67 -15.67 16.55
CA THR A 42 1.65 -16.72 16.67
C THR A 42 0.23 -16.19 16.50
N SER A 43 0.08 -14.91 16.19
CA SER A 43 -1.23 -14.26 16.08
C SER A 43 -2.10 -14.86 14.97
N ALA A 44 -3.39 -14.93 15.26
CA ALA A 44 -4.40 -15.42 14.35
C ALA A 44 -5.26 -14.27 13.82
N PRO A 45 -5.60 -14.26 12.52
CA PRO A 45 -6.54 -13.30 12.00
C PRO A 45 -7.93 -13.52 12.61
N ARG A 46 -8.48 -12.45 13.17
CA ARG A 46 -9.85 -12.42 13.69
C ARG A 46 -10.76 -11.72 12.73
N TYR A 47 -11.82 -12.39 12.32
CA TYR A 47 -12.83 -11.77 11.48
C TYR A 47 -13.66 -10.75 12.29
N SER A 48 -13.73 -9.52 11.79
CA SER A 48 -14.56 -8.47 12.36
C SER A 48 -15.17 -7.63 11.24
N PHE A 49 -16.45 -7.83 10.96
CA PHE A 49 -17.19 -7.06 9.96
C PHE A 49 -16.40 -6.79 8.65
N GLY A 50 -16.14 -7.85 7.87
CA GLY A 50 -15.51 -7.75 6.56
C GLY A 50 -13.98 -7.52 6.56
N THR A 51 -13.34 -7.52 7.73
CA THR A 51 -11.89 -7.43 7.86
C THR A 51 -11.31 -8.57 8.69
N LEU A 52 -10.04 -8.89 8.44
CA LEU A 52 -9.26 -9.90 9.17
C LEU A 52 -8.02 -9.22 9.75
N ARG A 53 -8.00 -9.03 11.09
CA ARG A 53 -6.93 -8.34 11.81
C ARG A 53 -6.58 -9.11 13.09
N ALA A 54 -5.37 -8.88 13.63
CA ALA A 54 -4.92 -9.54 14.86
C ALA A 54 -5.77 -9.13 16.09
N VAL A 55 -6.21 -7.87 16.14
CA VAL A 55 -6.99 -7.31 17.24
C VAL A 55 -8.18 -6.50 16.73
N THR A 56 -9.09 -6.11 17.63
CA THR A 56 -10.25 -5.28 17.29
C THR A 56 -9.83 -3.85 16.93
N PRO A 57 -10.59 -3.14 16.07
CA PRO A 57 -10.31 -1.74 15.74
C PRO A 57 -10.21 -0.83 16.96
N THR A 58 -11.05 -1.05 17.97
CA THR A 58 -11.01 -0.28 19.23
C THR A 58 -9.75 -0.52 20.06
N ALA A 59 -9.18 -1.73 19.99
CA ALA A 59 -7.90 -2.03 20.64
C ALA A 59 -6.74 -1.32 19.92
N THR A 60 -6.75 -1.33 18.57
CA THR A 60 -5.79 -0.57 17.76
C THR A 60 -5.89 0.92 18.08
N LEU A 61 -7.09 1.53 18.10
CA LEU A 61 -7.29 2.94 18.43
C LEU A 61 -6.69 3.31 19.79
N ARG A 62 -6.91 2.48 20.82
CA ARG A 62 -6.33 2.73 22.15
C ARG A 62 -4.80 2.71 22.12
N ARG A 63 -4.21 1.81 21.36
CA ARG A 63 -2.75 1.69 21.21
C ARG A 63 -2.13 2.89 20.52
N ILE A 64 -2.73 3.38 19.40
CA ILE A 64 -2.15 4.44 18.58
C ILE A 64 -2.46 5.85 19.07
N ARG A 65 -3.53 6.04 19.86
CA ARG A 65 -3.98 7.37 20.33
C ARG A 65 -2.88 8.22 20.99
N PRO A 66 -2.02 7.68 21.86
CA PRO A 66 -0.92 8.45 22.45
C PRO A 66 0.13 8.94 21.45
N LEU A 67 0.24 8.29 20.29
CA LEU A 67 1.29 8.52 19.29
C LEU A 67 0.91 9.61 18.27
N LEU A 68 -0.38 9.97 18.17
CA LEU A 68 -0.90 10.82 17.10
C LEU A 68 -0.22 12.19 17.08
N ARG A 69 -0.03 12.79 18.24
CA ARG A 69 0.63 14.11 18.37
C ARG A 69 2.10 14.05 17.94
N ALA A 70 2.82 13.01 18.35
CA ALA A 70 4.22 12.82 17.98
C ALA A 70 4.40 12.58 16.47
N ALA A 71 3.42 11.93 15.82
CA ALA A 71 3.37 11.76 14.36
C ALA A 71 2.88 13.03 13.62
N GLY A 72 2.58 14.13 14.32
CA GLY A 72 2.07 15.37 13.71
C GLY A 72 0.62 15.28 13.23
N ILE A 73 -0.16 14.29 13.66
CA ILE A 73 -1.60 14.17 13.35
C ILE A 73 -2.36 15.16 14.23
N THR A 74 -2.88 16.22 13.61
CA THR A 74 -3.56 17.32 14.31
C THR A 74 -5.07 17.12 14.40
N ARG A 75 -5.66 16.40 13.43
CA ARG A 75 -7.11 16.19 13.36
C ARG A 75 -7.45 14.85 12.73
N LEU A 76 -8.53 14.26 13.22
CA LEU A 76 -9.25 13.16 12.60
C LEU A 76 -10.67 13.66 12.27
N ALA A 77 -10.98 13.86 11.00
CA ALA A 77 -12.25 14.38 10.52
C ALA A 77 -13.14 13.24 10.02
N ASP A 78 -14.41 13.27 10.38
CA ASP A 78 -15.44 12.39 9.82
C ASP A 78 -16.04 13.07 8.59
N VAL A 79 -15.83 12.49 7.42
CA VAL A 79 -16.36 13.00 6.14
C VAL A 79 -17.51 12.16 5.60
N THR A 80 -17.97 11.16 6.36
CA THR A 80 -19.06 10.26 5.99
C THR A 80 -20.32 11.02 5.54
N GLY A 81 -20.67 12.10 6.24
CA GLY A 81 -21.88 12.89 5.99
C GLY A 81 -21.80 13.84 4.80
N LEU A 82 -20.67 13.91 4.09
CA LEU A 82 -20.56 14.66 2.83
C LEU A 82 -21.25 13.93 1.66
N ASP A 83 -21.60 12.66 1.84
CA ASP A 83 -22.32 11.84 0.88
C ASP A 83 -23.44 11.07 1.58
N TRP A 84 -24.42 10.60 0.84
CA TRP A 84 -25.59 9.89 1.38
C TRP A 84 -25.46 8.37 1.43
N ILE A 85 -24.34 7.80 0.99
CA ILE A 85 -24.08 6.34 1.09
C ILE A 85 -24.03 5.86 2.55
N GLY A 86 -23.41 6.66 3.44
CA GLY A 86 -23.38 6.37 4.87
C GLY A 86 -22.33 5.32 5.32
N LEU A 87 -21.46 4.85 4.42
CA LEU A 87 -20.28 4.04 4.83
C LEU A 87 -19.21 4.94 5.45
N PRO A 88 -18.67 4.58 6.63
CA PRO A 88 -17.72 5.41 7.35
C PRO A 88 -16.44 5.69 6.59
N VAL A 89 -16.15 6.97 6.34
CA VAL A 89 -14.89 7.48 5.80
C VAL A 89 -14.38 8.60 6.69
N PHE A 90 -13.08 8.55 7.00
CA PHE A 90 -12.39 9.51 7.85
C PHE A 90 -11.15 10.05 7.15
N GLN A 91 -10.73 11.24 7.56
CA GLN A 91 -9.49 11.88 7.12
C GLN A 91 -8.62 12.20 8.32
N ALA A 92 -7.36 11.76 8.28
CA ALA A 92 -6.33 12.13 9.24
C ALA A 92 -5.45 13.23 8.65
N ILE A 93 -5.34 14.36 9.35
CA ILE A 93 -4.68 15.56 8.87
C ILE A 93 -3.30 15.71 9.52
N ARG A 94 -2.26 15.79 8.70
CA ARG A 94 -0.85 16.02 9.07
C ARG A 94 -0.32 17.22 8.28
N PRO A 95 -0.48 18.47 8.76
CA PRO A 95 -0.14 19.68 7.98
C PRO A 95 1.34 19.76 7.57
N ASN A 96 2.24 19.20 8.38
CA ASN A 96 3.68 19.20 8.11
C ASN A 96 4.18 17.87 7.52
N SER A 97 3.31 17.09 6.89
CA SER A 97 3.72 15.86 6.21
C SER A 97 4.59 16.16 5.00
N ARG A 98 5.64 15.35 4.84
CA ARG A 98 6.51 15.40 3.66
C ARG A 98 6.00 14.51 2.52
N VAL A 99 4.89 13.78 2.72
CA VAL A 99 4.26 12.91 1.73
C VAL A 99 2.88 13.46 1.37
N LEU A 100 1.87 13.15 2.16
CA LEU A 100 0.50 13.61 1.98
C LEU A 100 0.00 14.28 3.26
N THR A 101 -0.59 15.46 3.13
CA THR A 101 -1.17 16.19 4.26
C THR A 101 -2.45 15.55 4.76
N VAL A 102 -3.17 14.84 3.89
CA VAL A 102 -4.46 14.20 4.18
C VAL A 102 -4.40 12.71 3.82
N SER A 103 -4.40 11.86 4.85
CA SER A 103 -4.61 10.42 4.71
C SER A 103 -6.08 10.08 4.89
N GLN A 104 -6.59 9.10 4.15
CA GLN A 104 -8.00 8.73 4.19
C GLN A 104 -8.18 7.29 4.69
N GLY A 105 -9.25 7.06 5.44
CA GLY A 105 -9.57 5.73 5.95
C GLY A 105 -11.02 5.37 5.78
N LYS A 106 -11.26 4.09 5.55
CA LYS A 106 -12.55 3.49 5.23
C LYS A 106 -12.86 2.30 6.12
N GLY A 107 -14.13 2.01 6.28
CA GLY A 107 -14.54 0.81 7.01
C GLY A 107 -16.05 0.62 7.05
N LEU A 108 -16.50 -0.53 7.55
CA LEU A 108 -17.92 -0.82 7.77
C LEU A 108 -18.43 -0.28 9.11
N THR A 109 -17.52 0.13 9.98
CA THR A 109 -17.81 0.78 11.26
C THR A 109 -16.96 2.04 11.41
N ARG A 110 -17.44 2.99 12.23
CA ARG A 110 -16.67 4.20 12.52
C ARG A 110 -15.26 3.90 13.05
N ALA A 111 -15.14 2.92 13.96
CA ALA A 111 -13.85 2.51 14.49
C ALA A 111 -12.89 1.96 13.41
N GLN A 112 -13.41 1.21 12.42
CA GLN A 112 -12.60 0.74 11.30
C GLN A 112 -12.14 1.92 10.42
N GLY A 113 -13.03 2.85 10.06
CA GLY A 113 -12.68 4.04 9.29
C GLY A 113 -11.63 4.92 10.00
N GLN A 114 -11.79 5.13 11.30
CA GLN A 114 -10.82 5.87 12.11
C GLN A 114 -9.44 5.21 12.14
N VAL A 115 -9.39 3.89 12.42
CA VAL A 115 -8.12 3.13 12.40
C VAL A 115 -7.47 3.21 11.03
N SER A 116 -8.24 3.01 9.96
CA SER A 116 -7.72 3.05 8.59
C SER A 116 -7.03 4.39 8.29
N ALA A 117 -7.71 5.53 8.56
CA ALA A 117 -7.14 6.86 8.32
C ALA A 117 -5.88 7.14 9.17
N LEU A 118 -5.92 6.77 10.45
CA LEU A 118 -4.81 7.02 11.37
C LEU A 118 -3.60 6.15 11.07
N MET A 119 -3.79 4.87 10.71
CA MET A 119 -2.71 3.96 10.35
C MET A 119 -2.05 4.38 9.03
N GLU A 120 -2.82 4.81 8.02
CA GLU A 120 -2.27 5.35 6.77
C GLU A 120 -1.44 6.62 7.02
N ALA A 121 -1.89 7.53 7.91
CA ALA A 121 -1.11 8.69 8.29
C ALA A 121 0.18 8.32 9.03
N LEU A 122 0.16 7.27 9.87
CA LEU A 122 1.35 6.73 10.55
C LEU A 122 2.30 6.03 9.57
N GLU A 123 1.79 5.32 8.56
CA GLU A 123 2.59 4.75 7.48
C GLU A 123 3.40 5.85 6.77
N GLY A 124 2.75 6.92 6.31
CA GLY A 124 3.42 8.07 5.72
C GLY A 124 4.50 8.66 6.63
N PHE A 125 4.19 8.84 7.93
CA PHE A 125 5.17 9.34 8.90
C PHE A 125 6.44 8.49 9.00
N HIS A 126 6.33 7.16 8.91
CA HIS A 126 7.49 6.26 9.01
C HIS A 126 8.35 6.25 7.74
N THR A 127 7.85 6.72 6.61
CA THR A 127 8.62 6.79 5.35
C THR A 127 9.32 8.13 5.13
N GLU A 128 8.95 9.19 5.86
CA GLU A 128 9.54 10.52 5.69
C GLU A 128 11.01 10.56 6.08
N GLU A 129 11.39 9.74 7.06
CA GLU A 129 12.75 9.57 7.52
C GLU A 129 12.89 8.15 8.07
N ILE A 130 13.49 7.28 7.28
CA ILE A 130 13.61 5.87 7.67
C ILE A 130 14.79 5.67 8.64
N PRO A 131 14.61 4.85 9.70
CA PRO A 131 15.60 4.72 10.77
C PRO A 131 16.86 3.94 10.37
N GLN A 132 16.81 3.19 9.26
CA GLN A 132 17.92 2.35 8.82
C GLN A 132 19.06 3.17 8.23
N ARG A 133 20.29 2.84 8.62
CA ARG A 133 21.48 3.35 7.95
C ARG A 133 21.58 2.76 6.55
N SER A 134 21.87 3.62 5.58
CA SER A 134 22.12 3.20 4.20
C SER A 134 23.62 2.93 3.98
N VAL A 135 23.86 2.06 2.99
CA VAL A 135 25.17 1.78 2.44
C VAL A 135 25.19 2.31 1.01
N ARG A 136 26.21 3.09 0.66
CA ARG A 136 26.36 3.62 -0.70
C ARG A 136 27.23 2.68 -1.51
N GLU A 137 26.61 1.99 -2.48
CA GLU A 137 27.27 1.02 -3.36
C GLU A 137 26.67 1.05 -4.76
N THR A 138 27.47 0.63 -5.76
CA THR A 138 26.99 0.52 -7.13
C THR A 138 26.01 -0.64 -7.30
N VAL A 139 25.13 -0.54 -8.31
CA VAL A 139 24.16 -1.60 -8.65
C VAL A 139 24.89 -2.92 -8.93
N GLY A 140 25.99 -2.89 -9.70
CA GLY A 140 26.77 -4.08 -10.04
C GLY A 140 27.41 -4.75 -8.84
N THR A 141 27.90 -3.98 -7.83
CA THR A 141 28.43 -4.53 -6.57
C THR A 141 27.31 -5.20 -5.77
N MET A 142 26.16 -4.53 -5.64
CA MET A 142 25.04 -5.02 -4.83
C MET A 142 24.32 -6.20 -5.46
N ARG A 143 24.25 -6.30 -6.78
CA ARG A 143 23.53 -7.35 -7.52
C ARG A 143 23.87 -8.77 -7.02
N ARG A 144 25.11 -9.01 -6.60
CA ARG A 144 25.53 -10.31 -6.04
C ARG A 144 25.01 -10.59 -4.62
N ARG A 145 24.45 -9.58 -3.94
CA ARG A 145 23.91 -9.66 -2.57
C ARG A 145 22.39 -9.59 -2.53
N LEU A 146 21.74 -9.44 -3.69
CA LEU A 146 20.30 -9.33 -3.79
C LEU A 146 19.66 -10.69 -4.04
N ALA A 147 18.45 -10.88 -3.51
CA ALA A 147 17.59 -12.04 -3.80
C ALA A 147 16.79 -11.84 -5.10
N TYR A 148 17.02 -10.75 -5.84
CA TYR A 148 16.26 -10.35 -7.02
C TYR A 148 17.13 -9.57 -8.01
N ASP A 149 16.67 -9.40 -9.24
CA ASP A 149 17.30 -8.53 -10.21
C ASP A 149 16.88 -7.07 -9.96
N PRO A 150 17.81 -6.11 -9.71
CA PRO A 150 17.47 -4.70 -9.48
C PRO A 150 16.78 -4.04 -10.68
N TYR A 151 16.95 -4.58 -11.90
CA TYR A 151 16.25 -4.10 -13.10
C TYR A 151 14.78 -4.56 -13.16
N ALA A 152 14.37 -5.50 -12.31
CA ALA A 152 12.96 -5.88 -12.15
C ALA A 152 12.18 -4.99 -11.15
N LEU A 153 12.85 -4.00 -10.55
CA LEU A 153 12.22 -2.98 -9.71
C LEU A 153 11.46 -1.95 -10.57
N PRO A 154 10.53 -1.17 -9.98
CA PRO A 154 9.77 -0.14 -10.69
C PRO A 154 10.67 1.02 -11.12
N LEU A 155 11.24 0.93 -12.31
CA LEU A 155 12.13 1.93 -12.85
C LEU A 155 11.36 3.20 -13.28
N ALA A 156 11.99 4.37 -13.12
CA ALA A 156 11.54 5.62 -13.75
C ALA A 156 11.55 5.51 -15.28
N ARG A 157 10.79 6.36 -15.97
CA ARG A 157 10.76 6.39 -17.42
C ARG A 157 11.06 7.81 -17.91
N PRO A 158 12.18 8.05 -18.63
CA PRO A 158 13.27 7.10 -18.93
C PRO A 158 14.06 6.71 -17.66
N SER A 159 14.65 5.51 -17.64
CA SER A 159 15.53 5.10 -16.54
C SER A 159 16.99 5.25 -16.94
N PHE A 160 17.78 5.80 -16.03
CA PHE A 160 19.23 5.91 -16.13
C PHE A 160 19.96 4.92 -15.24
N LEU A 161 19.25 3.89 -14.75
CA LEU A 161 19.86 2.85 -13.92
C LEU A 161 20.87 2.05 -14.74
N SER A 162 22.07 1.88 -14.20
CA SER A 162 23.13 1.03 -14.77
C SER A 162 23.97 0.42 -13.64
N ASP A 163 24.77 -0.60 -13.96
CA ASP A 163 25.63 -1.29 -12.99
C ASP A 163 26.64 -0.39 -12.30
N THR A 164 27.02 0.74 -12.92
CA THR A 164 27.99 1.71 -12.39
C THR A 164 27.34 2.79 -11.51
N VAL A 165 26.01 2.89 -11.49
CA VAL A 165 25.30 3.92 -10.70
C VAL A 165 25.40 3.60 -9.21
N PRO A 166 25.94 4.52 -8.39
CA PRO A 166 25.93 4.38 -6.94
C PRO A 166 24.57 4.75 -6.37
N LEU A 167 24.02 3.88 -5.54
CA LEU A 167 22.77 4.06 -4.81
C LEU A 167 23.00 3.95 -3.31
N ASP A 168 22.10 4.56 -2.55
CA ASP A 168 21.96 4.30 -1.13
C ASP A 168 21.03 3.11 -0.94
N TRP A 169 21.54 2.04 -0.30
CA TRP A 169 20.83 0.80 -0.06
C TRP A 169 20.50 0.65 1.42
N VAL A 170 19.30 0.22 1.74
CA VAL A 170 18.87 -0.09 3.10
C VAL A 170 18.69 -1.60 3.28
N PRO A 171 18.92 -2.12 4.50
CA PRO A 171 18.74 -3.54 4.79
C PRO A 171 17.29 -3.97 4.58
N ALA A 172 17.13 -5.16 4.00
CA ALA A 172 15.84 -5.79 3.76
C ALA A 172 15.91 -7.28 4.11
N THR A 173 14.75 -7.93 4.20
CA THR A 173 14.60 -9.35 4.44
C THR A 173 13.96 -10.02 3.24
N ASP A 174 14.55 -11.08 2.72
CA ASP A 174 13.89 -12.00 1.78
C ASP A 174 12.76 -12.73 2.53
N LEU A 175 11.52 -12.57 2.06
CA LEU A 175 10.35 -13.12 2.75
C LEU A 175 10.14 -14.63 2.54
N TRP A 176 10.91 -15.26 1.66
CA TRP A 176 10.88 -16.71 1.48
C TRP A 176 11.89 -17.42 2.37
N SER A 177 13.13 -16.97 2.34
CA SER A 177 14.26 -17.62 3.02
C SER A 177 14.58 -17.04 4.40
N GLY A 178 14.14 -15.80 4.68
CA GLY A 178 14.56 -15.03 5.85
C GLY A 178 15.98 -14.46 5.74
N ALA A 179 16.64 -14.63 4.61
CA ALA A 179 17.98 -14.16 4.39
C ALA A 179 18.05 -12.62 4.28
N ALA A 180 19.21 -12.08 4.59
CA ALA A 180 19.53 -10.68 4.41
C ALA A 180 19.50 -10.31 2.92
N SER A 181 18.87 -9.19 2.60
CA SER A 181 18.82 -8.56 1.29
C SER A 181 18.92 -7.04 1.43
N TRP A 182 18.81 -6.32 0.34
CA TRP A 182 18.93 -4.86 0.32
C TRP A 182 17.88 -4.28 -0.64
N VAL A 183 17.48 -3.02 -0.39
CA VAL A 183 16.54 -2.28 -1.23
C VAL A 183 17.08 -0.87 -1.45
N PRO A 184 16.97 -0.28 -2.65
CA PRO A 184 17.30 1.12 -2.84
C PRO A 184 16.48 2.03 -1.93
N ARG A 185 17.15 2.88 -1.15
CA ARG A 185 16.51 3.83 -0.22
C ARG A 185 15.47 4.69 -0.92
N GLN A 186 15.72 5.07 -2.17
CA GLN A 186 14.82 5.85 -3.03
C GLN A 186 13.40 5.28 -3.15
N LEU A 187 13.23 3.95 -3.01
CA LEU A 187 11.91 3.31 -3.12
C LEU A 187 11.09 3.40 -1.86
N CYS A 188 11.71 3.36 -0.69
CA CYS A 188 11.01 3.23 0.59
C CYS A 188 11.04 4.50 1.46
N GLU A 189 11.89 5.48 1.13
CA GLU A 189 11.87 6.80 1.76
C GLU A 189 11.09 7.78 0.88
N LEU A 190 9.86 8.08 1.29
CA LEU A 190 8.97 8.95 0.54
C LEU A 190 9.07 10.38 1.05
N ASN A 191 9.47 11.29 0.18
CA ASN A 191 9.55 12.72 0.46
C ASN A 191 9.19 13.50 -0.81
N ALA A 192 8.08 14.22 -0.79
CA ALA A 192 7.62 15.05 -1.89
C ALA A 192 8.15 16.50 -1.81
N CYS A 193 8.95 16.85 -0.78
CA CYS A 193 9.54 18.17 -0.65
C CYS A 193 10.70 18.33 -1.64
N VAL A 194 10.53 19.18 -2.63
CA VAL A 194 11.51 19.43 -3.72
C VAL A 194 12.80 20.06 -3.18
N GLU A 195 12.73 20.79 -2.08
CA GLU A 195 13.84 21.55 -1.51
C GLU A 195 14.92 20.66 -0.87
N ASP A 196 14.55 19.46 -0.42
CA ASP A 196 15.45 18.60 0.33
C ASP A 196 16.38 17.74 -0.54
N ARG A 197 16.06 17.51 -1.83
CA ARG A 197 16.83 16.58 -2.66
C ARG A 197 16.80 16.90 -4.15
N LEU A 198 17.91 17.38 -4.67
CA LEU A 198 18.17 17.37 -6.11
C LEU A 198 18.75 16.00 -6.50
N TYR A 199 17.93 15.04 -6.88
CA TYR A 199 18.39 13.79 -7.46
C TYR A 199 17.55 13.40 -8.68
N VAL A 200 18.20 12.71 -9.63
CA VAL A 200 17.48 12.12 -10.75
C VAL A 200 16.71 10.90 -10.26
N PRO A 201 15.39 10.85 -10.40
CA PRO A 201 14.63 9.68 -10.01
C PRO A 201 15.00 8.48 -10.89
N LEU A 202 15.56 7.44 -10.30
CA LEU A 202 15.91 6.21 -11.00
C LEU A 202 14.78 5.18 -10.92
N PHE A 203 13.93 5.34 -9.91
CA PHE A 203 12.79 4.49 -9.64
C PHE A 203 11.51 5.31 -9.53
N ARG A 204 10.38 4.68 -9.77
CA ARG A 204 9.05 5.22 -9.46
C ARG A 204 8.73 4.91 -8.00
N ALA A 205 9.09 5.83 -7.12
CA ALA A 205 8.75 5.75 -5.72
C ALA A 205 7.23 5.97 -5.53
N SER A 206 6.59 5.13 -4.74
CA SER A 206 5.19 5.24 -4.36
C SER A 206 4.96 4.56 -3.02
N SER A 207 3.81 4.77 -2.41
CA SER A 207 3.40 4.06 -1.19
C SER A 207 3.01 2.60 -1.43
N ASN A 208 3.10 2.08 -2.65
CA ASN A 208 2.73 0.71 -2.98
C ASN A 208 3.59 -0.32 -2.21
N GLY A 209 2.95 -1.12 -1.37
CA GLY A 209 3.60 -2.07 -0.46
C GLY A 209 3.97 -1.48 0.90
N LEU A 210 3.71 -0.20 1.14
CA LEU A 210 3.82 0.42 2.45
C LEU A 210 2.61 0.00 3.30
N ALA A 211 2.86 -0.66 4.41
CA ALA A 211 1.77 -1.17 5.23
C ALA A 211 2.12 -1.19 6.72
N SER A 212 1.11 -0.98 7.52
CA SER A 212 1.16 -1.16 8.96
C SER A 212 0.24 -2.30 9.44
N GLY A 213 0.49 -2.76 10.65
CA GLY A 213 -0.33 -3.79 11.27
C GLY A 213 -0.24 -3.77 12.79
N ASN A 214 -1.08 -4.58 13.43
CA ASN A 214 -0.99 -4.82 14.87
C ASN A 214 0.16 -5.78 15.20
N THR A 215 0.54 -6.61 14.22
CA THR A 215 1.69 -7.52 14.27
C THR A 215 2.47 -7.43 12.96
N VAL A 216 3.70 -7.93 12.95
CA VAL A 216 4.55 -7.94 11.76
C VAL A 216 3.93 -8.79 10.64
N GLY A 217 3.38 -9.95 10.98
CA GLY A 217 2.71 -10.82 10.00
C GLY A 217 1.50 -10.14 9.36
N GLU A 218 0.70 -9.39 10.15
CA GLU A 218 -0.44 -8.61 9.63
C GLU A 218 0.05 -7.52 8.66
N ALA A 219 1.10 -6.75 9.01
CA ALA A 219 1.66 -5.70 8.17
C ALA A 219 2.22 -6.26 6.85
N LEU A 220 3.00 -7.35 6.91
CA LEU A 220 3.60 -7.98 5.72
C LEU A 220 2.55 -8.51 4.75
N ILE A 221 1.49 -9.18 5.23
CA ILE A 221 0.39 -9.64 4.39
C ILE A 221 -0.33 -8.45 3.76
N HIS A 222 -0.57 -7.38 4.52
CA HIS A 222 -1.23 -6.19 4.03
C HIS A 222 -0.44 -5.55 2.87
N GLY A 223 0.86 -5.30 3.07
CA GLY A 223 1.71 -4.72 2.03
C GLY A 223 1.84 -5.62 0.79
N LEU A 224 1.98 -6.94 0.98
CA LEU A 224 2.06 -7.87 -0.13
C LEU A 224 0.74 -7.95 -0.91
N CYS A 225 -0.42 -7.91 -0.22
CA CYS A 225 -1.73 -7.84 -0.88
C CYS A 225 -1.90 -6.55 -1.69
N GLU A 226 -1.40 -5.41 -1.22
CA GLU A 226 -1.46 -4.15 -1.98
C GLU A 226 -0.60 -4.21 -3.25
N VAL A 227 0.62 -4.74 -3.17
CA VAL A 227 1.48 -4.93 -4.35
C VAL A 227 0.81 -5.85 -5.39
N LEU A 228 0.16 -6.93 -4.94
CA LEU A 228 -0.60 -7.84 -5.80
C LEU A 228 -1.86 -7.19 -6.38
N GLU A 229 -2.53 -6.34 -5.61
CA GLU A 229 -3.68 -5.56 -6.06
C GLU A 229 -3.29 -4.66 -7.23
N ARG A 230 -2.20 -3.92 -7.09
CA ARG A 230 -1.68 -3.03 -8.14
C ARG A 230 -1.25 -3.80 -9.38
N ASP A 231 -0.60 -4.98 -9.24
CA ASP A 231 -0.30 -5.86 -10.37
C ASP A 231 -1.56 -6.33 -11.10
N CYS A 232 -2.59 -6.76 -10.35
CA CYS A 232 -3.86 -7.18 -10.94
C CYS A 232 -4.56 -6.04 -11.68
N CYS A 233 -4.68 -4.87 -11.04
CA CYS A 233 -5.31 -3.69 -11.65
C CYS A 233 -4.62 -3.28 -12.94
N GLY A 234 -3.29 -3.35 -12.96
CA GLY A 234 -2.50 -3.02 -14.11
C GLY A 234 -2.55 -4.03 -15.24
N ARG A 235 -2.34 -5.27 -14.87
CA ARG A 235 -2.33 -6.38 -15.82
C ARG A 235 -3.67 -6.61 -16.50
N TYR A 236 -4.76 -6.35 -15.79
CA TYR A 236 -6.13 -6.59 -16.25
C TYR A 236 -6.93 -5.30 -16.43
N SER A 237 -6.28 -4.19 -16.79
CA SER A 237 -6.95 -2.91 -17.02
C SER A 237 -8.10 -2.99 -18.04
N GLU A 238 -7.96 -3.82 -19.08
CA GLU A 238 -9.00 -4.06 -20.09
C GLU A 238 -10.09 -5.04 -19.64
N ALA A 239 -9.84 -5.86 -18.63
CA ALA A 239 -10.78 -6.87 -18.14
C ALA A 239 -12.05 -6.28 -17.51
N ARG A 240 -12.02 -5.00 -17.15
CA ARG A 240 -13.21 -4.25 -16.68
C ARG A 240 -14.33 -4.18 -17.72
N PHE A 241 -14.01 -4.43 -18.98
CA PHE A 241 -14.96 -4.47 -20.10
C PHE A 241 -15.34 -5.90 -20.52
N ASP A 242 -14.79 -6.94 -19.85
CA ASP A 242 -15.09 -8.34 -20.14
C ASP A 242 -16.27 -8.84 -19.28
N PRO A 243 -17.40 -9.25 -19.88
CA PRO A 243 -18.53 -9.82 -19.15
C PRO A 243 -18.18 -11.08 -18.36
N GLU A 244 -17.22 -11.89 -18.82
CA GLU A 244 -16.80 -13.12 -18.15
C GLU A 244 -16.09 -12.84 -16.81
N ARG A 245 -15.61 -11.63 -16.63
CA ARG A 245 -15.02 -11.16 -15.36
C ARG A 245 -15.98 -10.31 -14.50
N CYS A 246 -17.09 -9.90 -15.05
CA CYS A 246 -18.10 -9.16 -14.30
C CYS A 246 -18.89 -10.09 -13.39
N VAL A 247 -18.97 -9.74 -12.10
CA VAL A 247 -19.59 -10.57 -11.07
C VAL A 247 -21.12 -10.37 -11.08
N VAL A 248 -21.85 -11.49 -11.21
CA VAL A 248 -23.31 -11.52 -11.12
C VAL A 248 -23.75 -11.15 -9.71
N ARG A 249 -24.73 -10.26 -9.62
CA ARG A 249 -25.31 -9.82 -8.34
C ARG A 249 -26.54 -10.67 -8.00
N ASP A 250 -26.30 -11.92 -7.60
CA ASP A 250 -27.33 -12.89 -7.28
C ASP A 250 -27.40 -13.22 -5.76
N SER A 251 -28.32 -14.11 -5.40
CA SER A 251 -28.53 -14.56 -4.04
C SER A 251 -27.37 -15.43 -3.50
N ALA A 252 -26.44 -15.87 -4.36
CA ALA A 252 -25.27 -16.65 -3.97
C ALA A 252 -24.15 -15.79 -3.34
N LEU A 253 -24.25 -14.45 -3.44
CA LEU A 253 -23.35 -13.54 -2.74
C LEU A 253 -23.49 -13.72 -1.22
N PRO A 254 -22.38 -13.62 -0.44
CA PRO A 254 -22.46 -13.64 1.01
C PRO A 254 -23.37 -12.53 1.55
N ARG A 255 -24.08 -12.80 2.66
CA ARG A 255 -25.03 -11.85 3.27
C ARG A 255 -24.45 -10.45 3.49
N LEU A 256 -23.16 -10.35 3.88
CA LEU A 256 -22.50 -9.06 4.05
C LEU A 256 -22.37 -8.31 2.72
N ALA A 257 -21.96 -8.98 1.65
CA ALA A 257 -21.87 -8.38 0.33
C ALA A 257 -23.26 -7.92 -0.17
N GLN A 258 -24.30 -8.75 0.00
CA GLN A 258 -25.68 -8.37 -0.34
C GLN A 258 -26.14 -7.09 0.41
N ARG A 259 -25.84 -7.00 1.72
CA ARG A 259 -26.15 -5.81 2.54
C ARG A 259 -25.44 -4.56 2.04
N LEU A 260 -24.15 -4.67 1.68
CA LEU A 260 -23.38 -3.55 1.16
C LEU A 260 -23.89 -3.09 -0.19
N LEU A 261 -24.16 -4.01 -1.12
CA LEU A 261 -24.72 -3.68 -2.43
C LEU A 261 -26.14 -3.10 -2.31
N GLY A 262 -26.94 -3.61 -1.36
CA GLY A 262 -28.25 -3.05 -1.04
C GLY A 262 -28.15 -1.62 -0.48
N LEU A 263 -27.14 -1.31 0.33
CA LEU A 263 -26.88 0.05 0.80
C LEU A 263 -26.55 0.98 -0.36
N LEU A 264 -25.62 0.57 -1.24
CA LEU A 264 -25.26 1.34 -2.44
C LEU A 264 -26.45 1.56 -3.37
N SER A 265 -27.26 0.52 -3.59
CA SER A 265 -28.47 0.61 -4.43
C SER A 265 -29.50 1.58 -3.86
N ARG A 266 -29.75 1.57 -2.53
CA ARG A 266 -30.63 2.54 -1.87
C ARG A 266 -30.12 3.97 -1.96
N ALA A 267 -28.81 4.15 -2.04
CA ALA A 267 -28.17 5.44 -2.30
C ALA A 267 -28.15 5.83 -3.79
N GLY A 268 -28.87 5.10 -4.66
CA GLY A 268 -28.94 5.39 -6.10
C GLY A 268 -27.70 4.98 -6.90
N MET A 269 -26.72 4.32 -6.26
CA MET A 269 -25.46 3.95 -6.92
C MET A 269 -25.68 2.78 -7.88
N GLN A 270 -25.27 2.96 -9.12
CA GLN A 270 -25.06 1.87 -10.06
C GLN A 270 -23.68 1.25 -9.77
N THR A 271 -23.68 -0.04 -9.46
CA THR A 271 -22.48 -0.73 -9.02
C THR A 271 -22.08 -1.79 -10.02
N ARG A 272 -20.80 -1.83 -10.40
CA ARG A 272 -20.20 -2.91 -11.16
C ARG A 272 -19.07 -3.53 -10.34
N ILE A 273 -19.01 -4.85 -10.33
CA ILE A 273 -17.95 -5.63 -9.68
C ILE A 273 -17.20 -6.41 -10.74
N VAL A 274 -15.90 -6.33 -10.77
CA VAL A 274 -15.01 -7.07 -11.69
C VAL A 274 -14.07 -7.94 -10.88
N ASP A 275 -13.95 -9.21 -11.25
CA ASP A 275 -12.96 -10.13 -10.70
C ASP A 275 -11.64 -10.01 -11.48
N LEU A 276 -10.66 -9.36 -10.87
CA LEU A 276 -9.31 -9.20 -11.41
C LEU A 276 -8.33 -10.24 -10.88
N SER A 277 -8.81 -11.32 -10.24
CA SER A 277 -7.93 -12.39 -9.72
C SER A 277 -6.96 -12.86 -10.78
N GLY A 278 -5.67 -12.77 -10.48
CA GLY A 278 -4.57 -13.01 -11.39
C GLY A 278 -3.91 -14.38 -11.22
N PRO A 279 -2.75 -14.60 -11.87
CA PRO A 279 -2.06 -15.89 -11.89
C PRO A 279 -1.51 -16.33 -10.53
N THR A 280 -1.38 -15.43 -9.57
CA THR A 280 -1.00 -15.78 -8.19
C THR A 280 -2.12 -16.51 -7.44
N GLY A 281 -3.34 -16.53 -8.00
CA GLY A 281 -4.49 -17.20 -7.40
C GLY A 281 -4.99 -16.55 -6.10
N LEU A 282 -4.67 -15.27 -5.87
CA LEU A 282 -5.31 -14.48 -4.82
C LEU A 282 -6.53 -13.75 -5.38
N PRO A 283 -7.63 -13.70 -4.60
CA PRO A 283 -8.80 -12.94 -5.03
C PRO A 283 -8.51 -11.44 -5.02
N CYS A 284 -8.78 -10.80 -6.14
CA CYS A 284 -8.68 -9.37 -6.34
C CYS A 284 -9.95 -8.88 -7.05
N PHE A 285 -10.60 -7.86 -6.50
CA PHE A 285 -11.80 -7.26 -7.08
C PHE A 285 -11.59 -5.78 -7.33
N GLU A 286 -12.25 -5.29 -8.39
CA GLU A 286 -12.44 -3.86 -8.64
C GLU A 286 -13.94 -3.56 -8.62
N VAL A 287 -14.31 -2.47 -7.95
CA VAL A 287 -15.71 -2.01 -7.84
C VAL A 287 -15.82 -0.60 -8.41
N TRP A 288 -16.77 -0.40 -9.31
CA TRP A 288 -17.08 0.88 -9.90
C TRP A 288 -18.43 1.37 -9.38
N LEU A 289 -18.48 2.65 -8.99
CA LEU A 289 -19.69 3.34 -8.56
C LEU A 289 -19.99 4.49 -9.52
N ASP A 290 -21.22 4.51 -10.02
CA ASP A 290 -21.75 5.56 -10.87
C ASP A 290 -23.08 6.06 -10.29
N HIS A 291 -23.30 7.36 -10.34
CA HIS A 291 -24.57 7.99 -9.96
C HIS A 291 -24.96 9.05 -11.01
N PRO A 292 -26.22 9.08 -11.48
CA PRO A 292 -26.64 10.03 -12.52
C PRO A 292 -26.38 11.50 -12.17
N ASP A 293 -26.60 11.86 -10.91
CA ASP A 293 -26.47 13.23 -10.41
C ASP A 293 -25.18 13.43 -9.56
N GLY A 294 -24.25 12.49 -9.64
CA GLY A 294 -23.04 12.50 -8.80
C GLY A 294 -21.82 13.08 -9.50
N PRO A 295 -20.75 13.33 -8.72
CA PRO A 295 -19.45 13.55 -9.31
C PRO A 295 -19.05 12.30 -10.09
N ALA A 296 -17.96 12.39 -10.82
CA ALA A 296 -17.43 11.38 -11.72
C ALA A 296 -17.59 9.91 -11.25
N LEU A 297 -17.53 9.00 -12.19
CA LEU A 297 -17.39 7.57 -11.94
C LEU A 297 -16.20 7.32 -11.01
N THR A 298 -16.43 6.62 -9.91
CA THR A 298 -15.39 6.31 -8.93
C THR A 298 -15.15 4.81 -8.82
N GLN A 299 -13.93 4.45 -8.49
CA GLN A 299 -13.52 3.06 -8.38
C GLN A 299 -12.79 2.78 -7.07
N GLY A 300 -12.75 1.50 -6.70
CA GLY A 300 -11.91 0.99 -5.63
C GLY A 300 -11.52 -0.45 -5.90
N SER A 301 -10.36 -0.83 -5.44
CA SER A 301 -9.81 -2.18 -5.58
C SER A 301 -9.62 -2.86 -4.22
N GLY A 302 -9.47 -4.17 -4.24
CA GLY A 302 -9.23 -4.93 -3.02
C GLY A 302 -8.67 -6.31 -3.32
N CYS A 303 -7.46 -6.57 -2.86
CA CYS A 303 -6.85 -7.88 -2.85
C CYS A 303 -6.68 -8.38 -1.41
N HIS A 304 -7.01 -9.63 -1.16
CA HIS A 304 -6.84 -10.27 0.14
C HIS A 304 -6.96 -11.78 0.00
N PRO A 305 -6.25 -12.62 0.79
CA PRO A 305 -6.41 -14.09 0.75
C PRO A 305 -7.86 -14.58 0.91
N ASN A 306 -8.67 -13.88 1.69
CA ASN A 306 -10.11 -14.15 1.80
C ASN A 306 -10.90 -13.31 0.79
N ARG A 307 -11.63 -13.95 -0.14
CA ARG A 307 -12.39 -13.27 -1.21
C ARG A 307 -13.47 -12.31 -0.71
N LEU A 308 -14.12 -12.59 0.42
CA LEU A 308 -15.11 -11.66 0.97
C LEU A 308 -14.44 -10.39 1.49
N THR A 309 -13.30 -10.54 2.16
CA THR A 309 -12.50 -9.38 2.61
C THR A 309 -12.00 -8.57 1.41
N ALA A 310 -11.53 -9.23 0.34
CA ALA A 310 -11.12 -8.55 -0.90
C ALA A 310 -12.27 -7.72 -1.50
N LEU A 311 -13.47 -8.30 -1.63
CA LEU A 311 -14.64 -7.58 -2.14
C LEU A 311 -15.06 -6.42 -1.23
N VAL A 312 -15.05 -6.62 0.09
CA VAL A 312 -15.39 -5.54 1.06
C VAL A 312 -14.39 -4.38 0.95
N ARG A 313 -13.09 -4.68 0.80
CA ARG A 313 -12.07 -3.64 0.57
C ARG A 313 -12.36 -2.84 -0.69
N ALA A 314 -12.64 -3.51 -1.82
CA ALA A 314 -12.95 -2.87 -3.09
C ALA A 314 -14.20 -1.96 -2.98
N VAL A 315 -15.28 -2.44 -2.35
CA VAL A 315 -16.50 -1.65 -2.14
C VAL A 315 -16.22 -0.42 -1.27
N THR A 316 -15.54 -0.60 -0.15
CA THR A 316 -15.28 0.52 0.77
C THR A 316 -14.29 1.52 0.19
N GLU A 317 -13.35 1.06 -0.67
CA GLU A 317 -12.43 1.95 -1.37
C GLU A 317 -13.13 2.76 -2.46
N ALA A 318 -14.05 2.19 -3.21
CA ALA A 318 -14.85 2.94 -4.18
C ALA A 318 -15.65 4.08 -3.51
N VAL A 319 -16.17 3.84 -2.29
CA VAL A 319 -16.85 4.87 -1.49
C VAL A 319 -15.85 5.91 -0.96
N GLN A 320 -14.67 5.48 -0.52
CA GLN A 320 -13.59 6.39 -0.10
C GLN A 320 -13.15 7.30 -1.26
N SER A 321 -12.94 6.74 -2.45
CA SER A 321 -12.57 7.50 -3.65
C SER A 321 -13.63 8.55 -4.00
N ARG A 322 -14.92 8.19 -3.88
CA ARG A 322 -16.03 9.14 -4.07
C ARG A 322 -15.98 10.29 -3.05
N LEU A 323 -15.76 9.98 -1.77
CA LEU A 323 -15.65 11.00 -0.74
C LEU A 323 -14.34 11.82 -0.84
N ALA A 324 -13.27 11.26 -1.38
CA ALA A 324 -12.08 12.03 -1.75
C ALA A 324 -12.41 13.12 -2.77
N TYR A 325 -13.17 12.75 -3.78
CA TYR A 325 -13.68 13.68 -4.80
C TYR A 325 -14.56 14.77 -4.20
N ILE A 326 -15.59 14.38 -3.45
CA ILE A 326 -16.57 15.30 -2.86
C ILE A 326 -15.91 16.27 -1.87
N SER A 327 -14.99 15.79 -1.04
CA SER A 327 -14.31 16.63 -0.04
C SER A 327 -13.30 17.60 -0.64
N GLY A 328 -12.73 17.28 -1.84
CA GLY A 328 -11.71 18.10 -2.48
C GLY A 328 -10.46 18.36 -1.65
N SER A 329 -10.20 17.50 -0.65
CA SER A 329 -9.18 17.73 0.38
C SER A 329 -7.83 17.09 0.08
N ARG A 330 -7.70 16.33 -1.03
CA ARG A 330 -6.46 15.68 -1.43
C ARG A 330 -5.65 16.58 -2.36
N ASP A 331 -4.44 16.89 -1.94
CA ASP A 331 -3.47 17.76 -2.65
C ASP A 331 -2.72 17.02 -3.78
N ASP A 332 -2.76 15.68 -3.80
CA ASP A 332 -2.17 14.85 -4.85
C ASP A 332 -3.12 14.56 -6.03
N ILE A 333 -4.39 14.97 -5.96
CA ILE A 333 -5.34 14.82 -7.07
C ILE A 333 -5.28 16.05 -7.98
N PRO A 334 -4.83 15.91 -9.25
CA PRO A 334 -4.73 17.04 -10.16
C PRO A 334 -6.10 17.70 -10.44
N ARG A 335 -6.12 19.01 -10.61
CA ARG A 335 -7.36 19.78 -10.84
C ARG A 335 -8.17 19.32 -12.06
N HIS A 336 -7.49 18.80 -13.10
CA HIS A 336 -8.20 18.29 -14.28
C HIS A 336 -9.05 17.07 -13.94
N VAL A 337 -8.62 16.21 -13.01
CA VAL A 337 -9.38 15.04 -12.57
C VAL A 337 -10.74 15.46 -11.96
N TYR A 338 -10.80 16.61 -11.26
CA TYR A 338 -12.04 17.15 -10.72
C TYR A 338 -12.97 17.77 -11.80
N ARG A 339 -12.42 18.17 -12.96
CA ARG A 339 -13.17 18.80 -14.06
C ARG A 339 -13.60 17.83 -15.12
N ASP A 340 -12.76 16.82 -15.38
CA ASP A 340 -12.97 15.89 -16.47
C ASP A 340 -13.73 14.66 -15.94
N SER A 341 -15.08 14.75 -16.01
CA SER A 341 -15.87 13.54 -15.86
C SER A 341 -15.50 12.53 -16.95
N MET A 342 -15.48 11.23 -16.62
CA MET A 342 -15.23 10.20 -17.63
C MET A 342 -16.21 10.35 -18.80
N ALA A 343 -15.71 10.15 -20.01
CA ALA A 343 -16.50 10.29 -21.23
C ALA A 343 -17.79 9.46 -21.14
N PRO A 344 -18.95 10.00 -21.55
CA PRO A 344 -20.23 9.29 -21.49
C PRO A 344 -20.21 7.91 -22.16
N SER A 345 -19.36 7.74 -23.20
CA SER A 345 -19.15 6.45 -23.87
C SER A 345 -18.55 5.39 -22.96
N VAL A 346 -17.61 5.75 -22.08
CA VAL A 346 -16.99 4.85 -21.10
C VAL A 346 -18.02 4.44 -20.06
N VAL A 347 -18.75 5.40 -19.49
CA VAL A 347 -19.82 5.14 -18.52
C VAL A 347 -20.90 4.23 -19.12
N GLY A 348 -21.34 4.52 -20.35
CA GLY A 348 -22.31 3.70 -21.08
C GLY A 348 -21.81 2.28 -21.35
N SER A 349 -20.51 2.10 -21.67
CA SER A 349 -19.91 0.78 -21.83
C SER A 349 -19.89 0.00 -20.51
N LEU A 350 -19.52 0.64 -19.42
CA LEU A 350 -19.52 0.02 -18.10
C LEU A 350 -20.94 -0.43 -17.67
N ARG A 351 -21.95 0.38 -17.92
CA ARG A 351 -23.36 0.05 -17.62
C ARG A 351 -23.83 -1.18 -18.41
N ARG A 352 -23.60 -1.22 -19.73
CA ARG A 352 -23.97 -2.36 -20.58
C ARG A 352 -23.30 -3.65 -20.11
N LYS A 353 -22.00 -3.63 -19.88
CA LYS A 353 -21.23 -4.81 -19.47
C LYS A 353 -21.65 -5.35 -18.10
N SER A 354 -22.10 -4.51 -17.17
CA SER A 354 -22.69 -4.95 -15.91
C SER A 354 -23.97 -5.77 -16.09
N ALA A 355 -24.79 -5.45 -17.08
CA ALA A 355 -26.00 -6.21 -17.38
C ALA A 355 -25.68 -7.59 -18.01
N GLU A 356 -24.50 -7.74 -18.62
CA GLU A 356 -24.02 -8.98 -19.27
C GLU A 356 -23.14 -9.85 -18.35
N ALA A 357 -23.06 -9.50 -17.05
CA ALA A 357 -22.17 -10.19 -16.09
C ALA A 357 -22.40 -11.71 -16.03
N ARG A 358 -21.33 -12.50 -16.04
CA ARG A 358 -21.36 -13.97 -16.07
C ARG A 358 -20.56 -14.64 -14.96
N ARG A 359 -19.60 -13.94 -14.35
CA ARG A 359 -18.73 -14.48 -13.29
C ARG A 359 -19.52 -14.66 -11.99
N HIS A 360 -19.43 -15.81 -11.33
CA HIS A 360 -19.97 -15.95 -9.99
C HIS A 360 -18.92 -15.65 -8.93
N PHE A 361 -19.32 -14.99 -7.85
CA PHE A 361 -18.43 -14.68 -6.72
C PHE A 361 -17.73 -15.92 -6.14
N ARG A 362 -18.44 -17.06 -6.13
CA ARG A 362 -17.89 -18.34 -5.63
C ARG A 362 -16.71 -18.86 -6.46
N ASP A 363 -16.57 -18.42 -7.72
CA ASP A 363 -15.51 -18.87 -8.64
C ASP A 363 -14.19 -18.13 -8.37
N ALA A 364 -14.22 -17.00 -7.67
CA ALA A 364 -13.01 -16.35 -7.21
C ALA A 364 -12.29 -17.22 -6.18
N PRO A 365 -10.94 -17.30 -6.22
CA PRO A 365 -10.17 -18.09 -5.28
C PRO A 365 -10.37 -17.63 -3.83
N THR A 366 -10.02 -18.46 -2.87
CA THR A 366 -9.89 -18.08 -1.46
C THR A 366 -8.85 -18.95 -0.78
N VAL A 367 -7.94 -18.32 -0.06
CA VAL A 367 -6.90 -18.97 0.73
C VAL A 367 -7.34 -18.99 2.19
N ARG A 368 -7.38 -20.17 2.79
CA ARG A 368 -7.70 -20.33 4.20
C ARG A 368 -6.42 -20.49 5.00
N ALA A 369 -6.26 -19.70 6.05
CA ALA A 369 -5.18 -19.85 7.00
C ALA A 369 -5.65 -19.48 8.40
N THR A 370 -5.08 -20.16 9.39
CA THR A 370 -5.42 -19.97 10.81
C THR A 370 -4.49 -18.98 11.51
N ARG A 371 -3.33 -18.66 10.90
CA ARG A 371 -2.33 -17.73 11.44
C ARG A 371 -1.75 -16.86 10.31
N PHE A 372 -1.19 -15.71 10.67
CA PHE A 372 -0.56 -14.81 9.68
C PHE A 372 0.72 -15.39 9.07
N SER A 373 1.60 -16.00 9.87
CA SER A 373 2.88 -16.53 9.33
C SER A 373 2.71 -17.60 8.24
N PRO A 374 1.89 -18.68 8.41
CA PRO A 374 1.66 -19.63 7.32
C PRO A 374 0.89 -19.02 6.15
N GLN A 375 -0.01 -18.05 6.38
CA GLN A 375 -0.70 -17.33 5.32
C GLN A 375 0.29 -16.52 4.46
N LEU A 376 1.20 -15.81 5.11
CA LEU A 376 2.25 -15.05 4.43
C LEU A 376 3.14 -15.99 3.59
N ARG A 377 3.56 -17.12 4.16
CA ARG A 377 4.38 -18.10 3.45
C ARG A 377 3.68 -18.62 2.19
N ASP A 378 2.39 -18.90 2.23
CA ASP A 378 1.61 -19.30 1.05
C ASP A 378 1.59 -18.20 -0.01
N VAL A 379 1.29 -16.95 0.38
CA VAL A 379 1.23 -15.82 -0.55
C VAL A 379 2.61 -15.54 -1.17
N VAL A 380 3.67 -15.53 -0.37
CA VAL A 380 5.06 -15.36 -0.86
C VAL A 380 5.43 -16.49 -1.83
N GLY A 381 5.07 -17.74 -1.52
CA GLY A 381 5.30 -18.88 -2.40
C GLY A 381 4.61 -18.73 -3.77
N ARG A 382 3.38 -18.23 -3.81
CA ARG A 382 2.62 -17.95 -5.03
C ARG A 382 3.28 -16.85 -5.87
N VAL A 383 3.69 -15.75 -5.25
CA VAL A 383 4.41 -14.67 -5.95
C VAL A 383 5.71 -15.20 -6.54
N ARG A 384 6.49 -15.92 -5.75
CA ARG A 384 7.75 -16.50 -6.19
C ARG A 384 7.57 -17.50 -7.35
N SER A 385 6.55 -18.34 -7.29
CA SER A 385 6.25 -19.28 -8.36
C SER A 385 5.85 -18.58 -9.67
N PHE A 386 5.22 -17.41 -9.57
CA PHE A 386 4.81 -16.63 -10.73
C PHE A 386 5.93 -15.77 -11.30
N THR A 387 6.72 -15.08 -10.45
CA THR A 387 7.75 -14.12 -10.89
C THR A 387 9.15 -14.73 -11.03
N GLY A 388 9.39 -15.90 -10.44
CA GLY A 388 10.73 -16.47 -10.27
C GLY A 388 11.57 -15.77 -9.18
N MET A 389 11.06 -14.72 -8.53
CA MET A 389 11.77 -13.89 -7.55
C MET A 389 11.04 -13.86 -6.21
N SER A 390 11.80 -13.74 -5.12
CA SER A 390 11.23 -13.59 -3.78
C SER A 390 10.83 -12.14 -3.51
N PRO A 391 9.65 -11.91 -2.91
CA PRO A 391 9.36 -10.62 -2.29
C PRO A 391 10.34 -10.31 -1.16
N VAL A 392 10.68 -9.03 -1.00
CA VAL A 392 11.54 -8.52 0.06
C VAL A 392 10.82 -7.45 0.87
N ALA A 393 11.19 -7.30 2.14
CA ALA A 393 10.60 -6.29 3.01
C ALA A 393 11.66 -5.51 3.78
N VAL A 394 11.43 -4.20 3.92
CA VAL A 394 12.16 -3.29 4.81
C VAL A 394 11.32 -3.09 6.07
N ASP A 395 11.93 -3.23 7.26
CA ASP A 395 11.29 -2.90 8.54
C ASP A 395 11.40 -1.39 8.78
N LEU A 396 10.32 -0.65 8.60
CA LEU A 396 10.26 0.80 8.83
C LEU A 396 9.80 1.16 10.25
N ALA A 397 9.57 0.16 11.11
CA ALA A 397 9.08 0.40 12.46
C ALA A 397 10.06 1.25 13.27
N ARG A 398 9.56 2.33 13.85
CA ARG A 398 10.31 3.17 14.79
C ARG A 398 10.14 2.61 16.21
N PRO A 399 11.24 2.36 16.94
CA PRO A 399 11.18 1.76 18.28
C PRO A 399 10.32 2.56 19.27
N ASP A 400 10.35 3.89 19.19
CA ASP A 400 9.58 4.82 20.03
C ASP A 400 8.07 4.76 19.78
N PHE A 401 7.64 4.30 18.60
CA PHE A 401 6.22 4.12 18.25
C PHE A 401 5.70 2.71 18.56
N GLY A 402 6.54 1.70 18.47
CA GLY A 402 6.17 0.32 18.75
C GLY A 402 5.07 -0.25 17.83
N ILE A 403 4.84 0.34 16.65
CA ILE A 403 3.89 -0.10 15.64
C ILE A 403 4.67 -0.77 14.52
N PRO A 404 4.32 -2.00 14.11
CA PRO A 404 4.89 -2.60 12.90
C PRO A 404 4.52 -1.79 11.66
N VAL A 405 5.52 -1.28 10.95
CA VAL A 405 5.40 -0.64 9.64
C VAL A 405 6.45 -1.24 8.74
N VAL A 406 6.06 -1.69 7.56
CA VAL A 406 6.93 -2.36 6.60
C VAL A 406 6.75 -1.77 5.21
N PHE A 407 7.78 -1.88 4.39
CA PHE A 407 7.72 -1.62 2.96
C PHE A 407 8.02 -2.92 2.21
N VAL A 408 7.03 -3.44 1.51
CA VAL A 408 7.12 -4.71 0.77
C VAL A 408 7.35 -4.43 -0.71
N LEU A 409 8.34 -5.07 -1.30
CA LEU A 409 8.59 -5.09 -2.73
C LEU A 409 8.47 -6.51 -3.26
N ALA A 410 7.82 -6.67 -4.39
CA ALA A 410 7.74 -7.93 -5.12
C ALA A 410 8.26 -7.73 -6.55
N PRO A 411 9.59 -7.87 -6.75
CA PRO A 411 10.19 -7.69 -8.07
C PRO A 411 9.56 -8.61 -9.11
N GLY A 412 9.39 -8.09 -10.34
CA GLY A 412 8.74 -8.82 -11.44
C GLY A 412 7.21 -8.69 -11.50
N LEU A 413 6.57 -8.07 -10.51
CA LEU A 413 5.18 -7.64 -10.63
C LEU A 413 5.08 -6.28 -11.35
N VAL A 414 3.97 -6.10 -12.07
CA VAL A 414 3.74 -4.87 -12.85
C VAL A 414 3.22 -3.77 -11.93
N LEU A 415 3.92 -2.63 -11.92
CA LEU A 415 3.35 -1.39 -11.36
C LEU A 415 2.73 -0.59 -12.52
N THR A 416 1.44 -0.35 -12.44
CA THR A 416 0.79 0.53 -13.40
C THR A 416 0.98 2.00 -13.06
N ASP A 417 1.01 2.81 -14.12
CA ASP A 417 1.01 4.28 -14.04
C ASP A 417 -0.39 4.84 -13.74
N ALA A 418 -1.36 3.95 -13.55
CA ALA A 418 -2.74 4.35 -13.39
C ALA A 418 -3.07 4.61 -11.90
N GLN A 419 -2.93 5.84 -11.51
CA GLN A 419 -3.98 6.58 -10.74
C GLN A 419 -3.57 8.01 -10.56
#